data_6118cafc8ccd96b74005cd83d1ba3147
#
_entry.id   6118cafc8ccd96b74005cd83d1ba3147
#
_cell.length_a   1.000
_cell.length_b   1.000
_cell.length_c   1.000
_cell.angle_alpha   90.00
_cell.angle_beta   90.00
_cell.angle_gamma   90.00
#
_symmetry.space_group_name_H-M   'P 1'
#
loop_
_entity.id
_entity.type
_entity.pdbx_description
1 polymer ?
#
loop_
_entity_poly.entity_id
_entity_poly.type
_entity_poly.pdbx_seq_one_letter_code
_entity_poly.pdbx_strand_id
1 'polypeptide(L)'
;MDDERMLLLSLSQIEGLGNKAKKALLFHFGSAIRVFSCTEREVKGLLFLSEREKDALMSGLKEPVPKNIIESLKSYEISFVTVKDSEYPALLLDVYNPPFIIFYRGTLPKANEECVAMVGARRCSAYGKKASLALSSLLAKNGISVVSGLALGIDGFSHEGALSQGGRTYAFLGCGVDLCYPASHEDLFERITKNGAVMSEFPPGTKPLKNNFPVRNRLISGLSKRVVIVEAAEKSGSLITADFALEQGREVYVFPGRYDDPLSRGTNKLIYQGAGVILSPEEFVSDLLSIKDTALSFTGGTVKGKTRNLEDDEAIVYSCLDFYPKGFERLSTETGLPLLSLISAVMRLCDRGLVMETFKNEYVKV
;
A
#
# COMPACT_ATOMS: atom_id res chain seq x y z
N MET A 1 -29.36 -7.28 8.16
CA MET A 1 -28.43 -6.15 7.99
C MET A 1 -29.05 -5.01 8.79
N ASP A 2 -28.28 -4.32 9.60
CA ASP A 2 -28.72 -3.19 10.43
C ASP A 2 -29.18 -2.04 9.52
N ASP A 3 -30.18 -1.25 9.94
CA ASP A 3 -30.73 -0.14 9.14
C ASP A 3 -29.66 0.89 8.77
N GLU A 4 -28.76 1.22 9.69
CA GLU A 4 -27.63 2.14 9.44
C GLU A 4 -26.73 1.60 8.32
N ARG A 5 -26.43 0.32 8.32
CA ARG A 5 -25.57 -0.32 7.31
C ARG A 5 -26.21 -0.33 5.92
N MET A 6 -27.54 -0.53 5.85
CA MET A 6 -28.28 -0.41 4.59
C MET A 6 -28.29 1.01 4.07
N LEU A 7 -28.42 2.00 4.94
CA LEU A 7 -28.37 3.42 4.56
C LEU A 7 -26.97 3.87 4.15
N LEU A 8 -25.90 3.34 4.74
CA LEU A 8 -24.53 3.55 4.27
C LEU A 8 -24.33 2.99 2.86
N LEU A 9 -24.88 1.80 2.59
CA LEU A 9 -24.87 1.22 1.23
C LEU A 9 -25.68 2.10 0.27
N SER A 10 -26.88 2.57 0.65
CA SER A 10 -27.69 3.50 -0.15
C SER A 10 -26.94 4.78 -0.47
N LEU A 11 -26.32 5.40 0.54
CA LEU A 11 -25.52 6.62 0.39
C LEU A 11 -24.35 6.40 -0.59
N SER A 12 -23.74 5.22 -0.57
CA SER A 12 -22.66 4.89 -1.48
C SER A 12 -23.09 4.86 -2.95
N GLN A 13 -24.37 4.56 -3.22
CA GLN A 13 -24.94 4.42 -4.57
C GLN A 13 -25.47 5.73 -5.15
N ILE A 14 -25.55 6.81 -4.38
CA ILE A 14 -26.04 8.10 -4.90
C ILE A 14 -25.08 8.62 -5.98
N GLU A 15 -25.56 8.58 -7.22
CA GLU A 15 -24.83 9.13 -8.37
C GLU A 15 -24.69 10.65 -8.25
N GLY A 16 -23.56 11.20 -8.70
CA GLY A 16 -23.27 12.63 -8.59
C GLY A 16 -22.70 13.08 -7.25
N LEU A 17 -22.69 12.22 -6.21
CA LEU A 17 -21.99 12.46 -4.95
C LEU A 17 -20.63 11.76 -4.96
N GLY A 18 -19.54 12.53 -4.87
CA GLY A 18 -18.19 12.00 -4.71
C GLY A 18 -17.94 11.45 -3.29
N ASN A 19 -16.89 10.61 -3.14
CA ASN A 19 -16.51 10.06 -1.82
C ASN A 19 -16.30 11.15 -0.77
N LYS A 20 -15.69 12.28 -1.15
CA LYS A 20 -15.48 13.43 -0.26
C LYS A 20 -16.80 14.01 0.26
N ALA A 21 -17.79 14.18 -0.60
CA ALA A 21 -19.12 14.68 -0.24
C ALA A 21 -19.85 13.70 0.69
N LYS A 22 -19.83 12.39 0.37
CA LYS A 22 -20.42 11.33 1.21
C LYS A 22 -19.82 11.31 2.62
N LYS A 23 -18.50 11.42 2.73
CA LYS A 23 -17.82 11.49 4.04
C LYS A 23 -18.16 12.78 4.80
N ALA A 24 -18.20 13.93 4.12
CA ALA A 24 -18.57 15.19 4.73
C ALA A 24 -20.01 15.18 5.27
N LEU A 25 -20.94 14.52 4.55
CA LEU A 25 -22.32 14.32 5.01
C LEU A 25 -22.37 13.51 6.29
N LEU A 26 -21.65 12.37 6.35
CA LEU A 26 -21.57 11.54 7.56
C LEU A 26 -20.94 12.29 8.73
N PHE A 27 -19.93 13.10 8.48
CA PHE A 27 -19.30 13.91 9.52
C PHE A 27 -20.27 14.98 10.04
N HIS A 28 -21.00 15.67 9.15
CA HIS A 28 -21.93 16.74 9.50
C HIS A 28 -23.16 16.22 10.27
N PHE A 29 -23.76 15.14 9.79
CA PHE A 29 -25.00 14.57 10.39
C PHE A 29 -24.74 13.48 11.44
N GLY A 30 -23.52 12.97 11.57
CA GLY A 30 -23.11 11.94 12.52
C GLY A 30 -23.45 10.49 12.11
N SER A 31 -24.56 10.26 11.40
CA SER A 31 -24.99 8.91 10.97
C SER A 31 -25.69 8.93 9.60
N ALA A 32 -25.78 7.78 8.94
CA ALA A 32 -26.53 7.65 7.70
C ALA A 32 -28.04 7.82 7.93
N ILE A 33 -28.55 7.37 9.06
CA ILE A 33 -29.97 7.59 9.46
C ILE A 33 -30.29 9.07 9.45
N ARG A 34 -29.42 9.92 10.01
CA ARG A 34 -29.62 11.38 10.00
C ARG A 34 -29.48 11.99 8.62
N VAL A 35 -28.58 11.49 7.78
CA VAL A 35 -28.47 11.91 6.38
C VAL A 35 -29.78 11.65 5.64
N PHE A 36 -30.35 10.43 5.78
CA PHE A 36 -31.60 10.05 5.09
C PHE A 36 -32.87 10.66 5.71
N SER A 37 -32.79 11.22 6.91
CA SER A 37 -33.90 11.93 7.56
C SER A 37 -33.79 13.47 7.50
N CYS A 38 -32.78 14.00 6.79
CA CYS A 38 -32.61 15.44 6.67
C CYS A 38 -33.69 16.08 5.79
N THR A 39 -34.03 17.30 6.14
CA THR A 39 -35.02 18.08 5.40
C THR A 39 -34.38 18.81 4.20
N GLU A 40 -35.18 19.17 3.20
CA GLU A 40 -34.72 19.97 2.05
C GLU A 40 -34.06 21.29 2.50
N ARG A 41 -34.56 21.91 3.59
CA ARG A 41 -33.98 23.15 4.14
C ARG A 41 -32.57 22.89 4.69
N GLU A 42 -32.36 21.77 5.38
CA GLU A 42 -31.02 21.39 5.87
C GLU A 42 -30.07 21.15 4.71
N VAL A 43 -30.49 20.41 3.67
CA VAL A 43 -29.66 20.16 2.47
C VAL A 43 -29.27 21.46 1.77
N LYS A 44 -30.22 22.39 1.58
CA LYS A 44 -29.94 23.72 0.99
C LYS A 44 -28.94 24.52 1.81
N GLY A 45 -28.90 24.35 3.13
CA GLY A 45 -27.96 24.99 4.03
C GLY A 45 -26.53 24.42 4.03
N LEU A 46 -26.27 23.29 3.38
CA LEU A 46 -24.94 22.69 3.34
C LEU A 46 -23.99 23.45 2.42
N LEU A 47 -23.08 24.22 3.02
CA LEU A 47 -22.12 25.07 2.28
C LEU A 47 -20.98 24.27 1.63
N PHE A 48 -20.72 23.04 2.08
CA PHE A 48 -19.66 22.17 1.57
C PHE A 48 -20.06 21.32 0.35
N LEU A 49 -21.34 21.38 -0.06
CA LEU A 49 -21.86 20.76 -1.28
C LEU A 49 -22.13 21.81 -2.35
N SER A 50 -21.77 21.49 -3.58
CA SER A 50 -22.21 22.25 -4.75
C SER A 50 -23.71 22.04 -4.99
N GLU A 51 -24.37 22.97 -5.72
CA GLU A 51 -25.81 22.83 -6.03
C GLU A 51 -26.11 21.51 -6.74
N ARG A 52 -25.24 21.07 -7.67
CA ARG A 52 -25.36 19.77 -8.34
C ARG A 52 -25.32 18.58 -7.36
N GLU A 53 -24.47 18.64 -6.34
CA GLU A 53 -24.40 17.60 -5.31
C GLU A 53 -25.60 17.62 -4.38
N LYS A 54 -26.16 18.82 -4.08
CA LYS A 54 -27.41 18.95 -3.32
C LYS A 54 -28.59 18.32 -4.06
N ASP A 55 -28.71 18.57 -5.37
CA ASP A 55 -29.74 17.97 -6.21
C ASP A 55 -29.59 16.45 -6.28
N ALA A 56 -28.35 15.97 -6.45
CA ALA A 56 -28.04 14.53 -6.44
C ALA A 56 -28.44 13.89 -5.10
N LEU A 57 -28.11 14.55 -3.97
CA LEU A 57 -28.49 14.08 -2.64
C LEU A 57 -30.01 14.00 -2.50
N MET A 58 -30.72 15.09 -2.83
CA MET A 58 -32.20 15.15 -2.72
C MET A 58 -32.91 14.08 -3.56
N SER A 59 -32.38 13.77 -4.73
CA SER A 59 -32.88 12.69 -5.58
C SER A 59 -32.58 11.31 -4.96
N GLY A 60 -31.34 11.09 -4.54
CA GLY A 60 -30.89 9.80 -4.01
C GLY A 60 -31.51 9.44 -2.64
N LEU A 61 -31.90 10.45 -1.81
CA LEU A 61 -32.61 10.20 -0.56
C LEU A 61 -33.99 9.52 -0.74
N LYS A 62 -34.55 9.62 -1.92
CA LYS A 62 -35.89 9.02 -2.25
C LYS A 62 -35.75 7.64 -2.86
N GLU A 63 -34.56 7.23 -3.28
CA GLU A 63 -34.33 5.98 -3.98
C GLU A 63 -33.76 4.92 -3.01
N PRO A 64 -34.40 3.74 -2.92
CA PRO A 64 -33.83 2.62 -2.18
C PRO A 64 -32.60 2.07 -2.90
N VAL A 65 -31.76 1.30 -2.17
CA VAL A 65 -30.67 0.54 -2.80
C VAL A 65 -31.22 -0.29 -3.95
N PRO A 66 -30.60 -0.25 -5.13
CA PRO A 66 -31.04 -1.08 -6.25
C PRO A 66 -31.08 -2.57 -5.86
N LYS A 67 -32.22 -3.23 -6.17
CA LYS A 67 -32.45 -4.64 -5.78
C LYS A 67 -31.37 -5.58 -6.30
N ASN A 68 -30.86 -5.34 -7.52
CA ASN A 68 -29.80 -6.12 -8.12
C ASN A 68 -28.49 -6.08 -7.29
N ILE A 69 -28.19 -4.98 -6.61
CA ILE A 69 -27.01 -4.92 -5.71
C ILE A 69 -27.24 -5.82 -4.50
N ILE A 70 -28.43 -5.75 -3.87
CA ILE A 70 -28.75 -6.58 -2.71
C ILE A 70 -28.76 -8.07 -3.09
N GLU A 71 -29.28 -8.41 -4.26
CA GLU A 71 -29.27 -9.77 -4.80
C GLU A 71 -27.84 -10.25 -5.05
N SER A 72 -26.99 -9.42 -5.67
CA SER A 72 -25.58 -9.74 -5.90
C SER A 72 -24.80 -9.94 -4.60
N LEU A 73 -25.02 -9.10 -3.58
CA LEU A 73 -24.37 -9.28 -2.26
C LEU A 73 -24.64 -10.67 -1.69
N LYS A 74 -25.90 -11.17 -1.83
CA LYS A 74 -26.29 -12.49 -1.33
C LYS A 74 -25.78 -13.63 -2.22
N SER A 75 -25.97 -13.51 -3.55
CA SER A 75 -25.70 -14.59 -4.51
C SER A 75 -24.22 -14.90 -4.66
N TYR A 76 -23.36 -13.88 -4.53
CA TYR A 76 -21.89 -14.00 -4.67
C TYR A 76 -21.15 -13.92 -3.35
N GLU A 77 -21.85 -13.97 -2.21
CA GLU A 77 -21.26 -13.85 -0.86
C GLU A 77 -20.37 -12.59 -0.73
N ILE A 78 -20.86 -11.47 -1.28
CA ILE A 78 -20.15 -10.20 -1.24
C ILE A 78 -20.44 -9.50 0.08
N SER A 79 -19.38 -9.12 0.77
CA SER A 79 -19.40 -8.23 1.94
C SER A 79 -18.95 -6.82 1.54
N PHE A 80 -19.19 -5.85 2.40
CA PHE A 80 -18.66 -4.51 2.23
C PHE A 80 -18.23 -3.90 3.58
N VAL A 81 -17.29 -2.97 3.51
CA VAL A 81 -16.89 -2.09 4.61
C VAL A 81 -16.95 -0.64 4.15
N THR A 82 -17.25 0.24 5.06
CA THR A 82 -17.28 1.69 4.85
C THR A 82 -16.22 2.37 5.69
N VAL A 83 -15.95 3.64 5.43
CA VAL A 83 -15.01 4.45 6.23
C VAL A 83 -15.37 4.58 7.71
N LYS A 84 -16.53 4.09 8.13
CA LYS A 84 -17.00 4.05 9.53
C LYS A 84 -16.63 2.74 10.24
N ASP A 85 -16.37 1.69 9.48
CA ASP A 85 -16.13 0.36 10.03
C ASP A 85 -14.67 0.22 10.53
N SER A 86 -14.47 -0.43 11.67
CA SER A 86 -13.15 -0.70 12.25
C SER A 86 -12.28 -1.62 11.38
N GLU A 87 -12.93 -2.45 10.56
CA GLU A 87 -12.31 -3.37 9.62
C GLU A 87 -11.87 -2.69 8.31
N TYR A 88 -12.22 -1.40 8.11
CA TYR A 88 -11.77 -0.66 6.93
C TYR A 88 -10.25 -0.53 6.95
N PRO A 89 -9.54 -0.92 5.85
CA PRO A 89 -8.09 -0.87 5.84
C PRO A 89 -7.55 0.56 6.04
N ALA A 90 -6.93 0.80 7.19
CA ALA A 90 -6.54 2.15 7.64
C ALA A 90 -5.64 2.89 6.61
N LEU A 91 -4.71 2.17 5.96
CA LEU A 91 -3.84 2.77 4.95
C LEU A 91 -4.61 3.37 3.74
N LEU A 92 -5.84 2.91 3.48
CA LEU A 92 -6.68 3.46 2.41
C LEU A 92 -7.38 4.78 2.81
N LEU A 93 -7.34 5.17 4.07
CA LEU A 93 -7.82 6.49 4.49
C LEU A 93 -6.87 7.61 4.06
N ASP A 94 -5.59 7.29 3.88
CA ASP A 94 -4.53 8.24 3.54
C ASP A 94 -4.39 8.48 2.02
N VAL A 95 -5.08 7.69 1.17
CA VAL A 95 -5.01 7.89 -0.27
C VAL A 95 -5.80 9.14 -0.70
N TYR A 96 -5.40 9.76 -1.80
CA TYR A 96 -6.22 10.80 -2.40
C TYR A 96 -7.62 10.25 -2.74
N ASN A 97 -8.67 10.92 -2.27
CA ASN A 97 -10.07 10.51 -2.42
C ASN A 97 -10.33 9.05 -1.96
N PRO A 98 -10.19 8.76 -0.65
CA PRO A 98 -10.40 7.41 -0.11
C PRO A 98 -11.79 6.86 -0.48
N PRO A 99 -11.91 5.58 -0.86
CA PRO A 99 -13.21 4.97 -1.13
C PRO A 99 -14.16 5.13 0.05
N PHE A 100 -15.37 5.57 -0.19
CA PHE A 100 -16.41 5.61 0.85
C PHE A 100 -16.81 4.21 1.31
N ILE A 101 -16.83 3.26 0.37
CA ILE A 101 -17.17 1.86 0.55
C ILE A 101 -16.21 0.98 -0.24
N ILE A 102 -15.91 -0.20 0.28
CA ILE A 102 -15.16 -1.26 -0.41
C ILE A 102 -16.01 -2.52 -0.35
N PHE A 103 -16.37 -3.04 -1.51
CA PHE A 103 -16.97 -4.36 -1.67
C PHE A 103 -15.86 -5.39 -1.73
N TYR A 104 -16.09 -6.57 -1.14
CA TYR A 104 -15.09 -7.62 -1.16
C TYR A 104 -15.68 -9.03 -1.08
N ARG A 105 -14.94 -10.01 -1.58
CA ARG A 105 -15.12 -11.43 -1.34
C ARG A 105 -13.86 -11.98 -0.69
N GLY A 106 -14.01 -12.81 0.34
CA GLY A 106 -12.90 -13.35 1.11
C GLY A 106 -12.70 -12.64 2.45
N THR A 107 -11.46 -12.49 2.89
CA THR A 107 -11.10 -11.92 4.19
C THR A 107 -10.20 -10.70 4.02
N LEU A 108 -10.59 -9.55 4.55
CA LEU A 108 -9.82 -8.31 4.50
C LEU A 108 -8.47 -8.43 5.23
N PRO A 109 -7.47 -7.61 4.87
CA PRO A 109 -6.22 -7.55 5.60
C PRO A 109 -6.45 -7.08 7.04
N LYS A 110 -5.69 -7.64 7.97
CA LYS A 110 -5.68 -7.21 9.37
C LYS A 110 -5.05 -5.80 9.49
N ALA A 111 -5.41 -5.06 10.53
CA ALA A 111 -4.95 -3.68 10.74
C ALA A 111 -3.41 -3.51 10.66
N ASN A 112 -2.64 -4.48 11.13
CA ASN A 112 -1.17 -4.45 11.15
C ASN A 112 -0.54 -5.44 10.15
N GLU A 113 -1.29 -5.88 9.16
CA GLU A 113 -0.77 -6.82 8.16
C GLU A 113 0.18 -6.09 7.20
N GLU A 114 1.41 -6.60 7.12
CA GLU A 114 2.40 -6.04 6.20
C GLU A 114 2.09 -6.49 4.78
N CYS A 115 1.95 -5.50 3.89
CA CYS A 115 1.60 -5.71 2.49
C CYS A 115 2.64 -5.06 1.57
N VAL A 116 2.99 -5.76 0.50
CA VAL A 116 3.80 -5.25 -0.62
C VAL A 116 2.97 -5.29 -1.89
N ALA A 117 2.82 -4.14 -2.56
CA ALA A 117 2.18 -4.08 -3.86
C ALA A 117 3.17 -4.53 -4.94
N MET A 118 2.72 -5.38 -5.86
CA MET A 118 3.51 -5.84 -6.99
C MET A 118 2.72 -5.63 -8.28
N VAL A 119 3.25 -4.85 -9.20
CA VAL A 119 2.59 -4.54 -10.48
C VAL A 119 3.59 -4.53 -11.64
N GLY A 120 3.07 -4.58 -12.88
CA GLY A 120 3.95 -4.50 -14.03
C GLY A 120 3.25 -4.75 -15.36
N ALA A 121 4.04 -5.18 -16.35
CA ALA A 121 3.59 -5.41 -17.72
C ALA A 121 2.56 -6.56 -17.79
N ARG A 122 1.49 -6.34 -18.55
CA ARG A 122 0.47 -7.39 -18.85
C ARG A 122 1.03 -8.48 -19.77
N ARG A 123 1.96 -8.14 -20.63
CA ARG A 123 2.74 -9.04 -21.50
C ARG A 123 4.18 -9.00 -21.04
N CYS A 124 4.46 -9.62 -19.92
CA CYS A 124 5.78 -9.67 -19.33
C CYS A 124 6.69 -10.68 -20.03
N SER A 125 7.99 -10.53 -19.86
CA SER A 125 9.00 -11.47 -20.32
C SER A 125 9.09 -12.71 -19.39
N ALA A 126 9.88 -13.70 -19.80
CA ALA A 126 10.23 -14.83 -18.91
C ALA A 126 10.98 -14.37 -17.66
N TYR A 127 11.79 -13.31 -17.76
CA TYR A 127 12.46 -12.68 -16.63
C TYR A 127 11.45 -12.07 -15.65
N GLY A 128 10.51 -11.25 -16.14
CA GLY A 128 9.47 -10.64 -15.30
C GLY A 128 8.59 -11.68 -14.61
N LYS A 129 8.20 -12.73 -15.33
CA LYS A 129 7.49 -13.88 -14.73
C LYS A 129 8.29 -14.51 -13.60
N LYS A 130 9.58 -14.85 -13.85
CA LYS A 130 10.46 -15.46 -12.83
C LYS A 130 10.64 -14.56 -11.62
N ALA A 131 10.90 -13.26 -11.84
CA ALA A 131 11.08 -12.28 -10.77
C ALA A 131 9.82 -12.12 -9.92
N SER A 132 8.63 -12.02 -10.55
CA SER A 132 7.35 -11.93 -9.85
C SER A 132 7.08 -13.14 -8.97
N LEU A 133 7.21 -14.34 -9.52
CA LEU A 133 7.01 -15.60 -8.79
C LEU A 133 8.00 -15.74 -7.63
N ALA A 134 9.29 -15.46 -7.86
CA ALA A 134 10.32 -15.58 -6.85
C ALA A 134 10.07 -14.62 -5.66
N LEU A 135 9.87 -13.33 -5.96
CA LEU A 135 9.66 -12.33 -4.92
C LEU A 135 8.36 -12.58 -4.15
N SER A 136 7.24 -12.79 -4.85
CA SER A 136 5.94 -12.98 -4.18
C SER A 136 5.88 -14.26 -3.34
N SER A 137 6.53 -15.35 -3.79
CA SER A 137 6.68 -16.58 -3.00
C SER A 137 7.49 -16.33 -1.74
N LEU A 138 8.59 -15.59 -1.84
CA LEU A 138 9.45 -15.30 -0.70
C LEU A 138 8.79 -14.35 0.30
N LEU A 139 8.06 -13.33 -0.18
CA LEU A 139 7.24 -12.46 0.68
C LEU A 139 6.22 -13.29 1.47
N ALA A 140 5.46 -14.14 0.79
CA ALA A 140 4.44 -15.00 1.40
C ALA A 140 5.03 -15.96 2.44
N LYS A 141 6.16 -16.59 2.13
CA LYS A 141 6.90 -17.47 3.06
C LYS A 141 7.30 -16.77 4.35
N ASN A 142 7.51 -15.44 4.30
CA ASN A 142 7.85 -14.60 5.46
C ASN A 142 6.65 -13.88 6.05
N GLY A 143 5.42 -14.28 5.73
CA GLY A 143 4.19 -13.71 6.29
C GLY A 143 3.88 -12.29 5.81
N ILE A 144 4.44 -11.87 4.67
CA ILE A 144 4.17 -10.58 4.02
C ILE A 144 3.18 -10.82 2.89
N SER A 145 2.07 -10.10 2.92
CA SER A 145 1.00 -10.26 1.93
C SER A 145 1.28 -9.49 0.64
N VAL A 146 0.82 -10.04 -0.47
CA VAL A 146 0.98 -9.42 -1.80
C VAL A 146 -0.29 -8.71 -2.22
N VAL A 147 -0.18 -7.47 -2.69
CA VAL A 147 -1.30 -6.69 -3.24
C VAL A 147 -1.08 -6.47 -4.72
N SER A 148 -2.10 -6.72 -5.55
CA SER A 148 -2.02 -6.45 -6.97
C SER A 148 -3.39 -6.21 -7.60
N GLY A 149 -3.47 -6.21 -8.94
CA GLY A 149 -4.67 -5.84 -9.68
C GLY A 149 -5.36 -6.97 -10.44
N LEU A 150 -4.92 -8.22 -10.29
CA LEU A 150 -5.44 -9.37 -11.03
C LEU A 150 -5.34 -9.24 -12.56
N ALA A 151 -4.54 -8.31 -13.09
CA ALA A 151 -4.32 -8.20 -14.53
C ALA A 151 -3.48 -9.39 -15.06
N LEU A 152 -3.47 -9.57 -16.38
CA LEU A 152 -2.55 -10.52 -17.01
C LEU A 152 -1.08 -10.16 -16.70
N GLY A 153 -0.20 -11.13 -16.77
CA GLY A 153 1.24 -10.93 -16.62
C GLY A 153 1.67 -10.79 -15.17
N ILE A 154 2.39 -9.71 -14.84
CA ILE A 154 3.03 -9.52 -13.53
C ILE A 154 2.04 -9.64 -12.38
N ASP A 155 0.87 -9.01 -12.47
CA ASP A 155 -0.15 -9.05 -11.42
C ASP A 155 -0.57 -10.49 -11.11
N GLY A 156 -0.93 -11.27 -12.16
CA GLY A 156 -1.34 -12.66 -12.01
C GLY A 156 -0.23 -13.52 -11.40
N PHE A 157 1.02 -13.40 -11.90
CA PHE A 157 2.15 -14.16 -11.37
C PHE A 157 2.51 -13.78 -9.92
N SER A 158 2.29 -12.52 -9.54
CA SER A 158 2.48 -12.09 -8.16
C SER A 158 1.48 -12.73 -7.21
N HIS A 159 0.21 -12.85 -7.60
CA HIS A 159 -0.79 -13.60 -6.84
C HIS A 159 -0.46 -15.11 -6.79
N GLU A 160 -0.11 -15.71 -7.92
CA GLU A 160 0.25 -17.13 -7.98
C GLU A 160 1.44 -17.48 -7.08
N GLY A 161 2.50 -16.65 -7.10
CA GLY A 161 3.66 -16.87 -6.25
C GLY A 161 3.31 -16.81 -4.76
N ALA A 162 2.50 -15.85 -4.34
CA ALA A 162 2.03 -15.75 -2.96
C ALA A 162 1.20 -16.99 -2.55
N LEU A 163 0.24 -17.38 -3.39
CA LEU A 163 -0.61 -18.55 -3.14
C LEU A 163 0.16 -19.88 -3.14
N SER A 164 1.26 -19.98 -3.89
CA SER A 164 2.10 -21.18 -3.93
C SER A 164 2.72 -21.55 -2.58
N GLN A 165 2.86 -20.56 -1.69
CA GLN A 165 3.36 -20.72 -0.33
C GLN A 165 2.26 -20.68 0.73
N GLY A 166 0.97 -20.77 0.34
CA GLY A 166 -0.15 -20.63 1.25
C GLY A 166 -0.30 -19.23 1.86
N GLY A 167 0.38 -18.23 1.29
CA GLY A 167 0.36 -16.86 1.77
C GLY A 167 -0.90 -16.10 1.34
N ARG A 168 -1.15 -14.98 2.02
CA ARG A 168 -2.28 -14.10 1.70
C ARG A 168 -1.97 -13.20 0.52
N THR A 169 -3.00 -12.95 -0.27
CA THR A 169 -2.89 -11.99 -1.37
C THR A 169 -4.22 -11.26 -1.59
N TYR A 170 -4.12 -9.99 -1.99
CA TYR A 170 -5.25 -9.09 -2.12
C TYR A 170 -5.30 -8.49 -3.52
N ALA A 171 -6.43 -8.65 -4.19
CA ALA A 171 -6.62 -8.11 -5.53
C ALA A 171 -7.63 -6.96 -5.51
N PHE A 172 -7.22 -5.77 -5.95
CA PHE A 172 -8.19 -4.74 -6.29
C PHE A 172 -8.68 -4.90 -7.73
N LEU A 173 -9.96 -4.70 -7.98
CA LEU A 173 -10.58 -4.84 -9.30
C LEU A 173 -11.01 -3.49 -9.86
N GLY A 174 -11.00 -3.36 -11.19
CA GLY A 174 -11.58 -2.23 -11.93
C GLY A 174 -13.03 -2.45 -12.36
N CYS A 175 -13.73 -3.41 -11.72
CA CYS A 175 -15.13 -3.78 -11.94
C CYS A 175 -15.74 -4.24 -10.62
N GLY A 176 -17.01 -4.63 -10.61
CA GLY A 176 -17.63 -5.25 -9.45
C GLY A 176 -16.93 -6.56 -9.07
N VAL A 177 -16.95 -6.92 -7.78
CA VAL A 177 -16.31 -8.15 -7.25
C VAL A 177 -17.10 -9.43 -7.59
N ASP A 178 -18.24 -9.30 -8.22
CA ASP A 178 -19.05 -10.36 -8.85
C ASP A 178 -18.53 -10.76 -10.23
N LEU A 179 -17.59 -10.00 -10.81
CA LEU A 179 -17.06 -10.19 -12.15
C LEU A 179 -15.56 -10.46 -12.13
N CYS A 180 -15.14 -11.61 -12.65
CA CYS A 180 -13.72 -11.88 -12.88
C CYS A 180 -13.23 -11.24 -14.18
N TYR A 181 -12.25 -10.35 -14.10
CA TYR A 181 -11.59 -9.78 -15.27
C TYR A 181 -10.08 -9.73 -15.11
N PRO A 182 -9.30 -10.37 -16.00
CA PRO A 182 -9.73 -11.12 -17.19
C PRO A 182 -10.38 -12.47 -16.83
N ALA A 183 -11.30 -12.95 -17.66
CA ALA A 183 -12.00 -14.22 -17.42
C ALA A 183 -11.05 -15.43 -17.35
N SER A 184 -9.88 -15.36 -17.99
CA SER A 184 -8.83 -16.40 -17.90
C SER A 184 -8.24 -16.56 -16.49
N HIS A 185 -8.49 -15.65 -15.57
CA HIS A 185 -8.02 -15.69 -14.18
C HIS A 185 -9.09 -16.17 -13.19
N GLU A 186 -10.16 -16.85 -13.65
CA GLU A 186 -11.25 -17.29 -12.79
C GLU A 186 -10.80 -18.22 -11.67
N ASP A 187 -9.96 -19.23 -11.98
CA ASP A 187 -9.37 -20.09 -10.94
C ASP A 187 -8.52 -19.28 -9.94
N LEU A 188 -7.69 -18.38 -10.44
CA LEU A 188 -6.86 -17.52 -9.61
C LEU A 188 -7.71 -16.61 -8.72
N PHE A 189 -8.79 -16.04 -9.27
CA PHE A 189 -9.76 -15.23 -8.53
C PHE A 189 -10.35 -16.00 -7.35
N GLU A 190 -10.84 -17.22 -7.56
CA GLU A 190 -11.43 -18.06 -6.50
C GLU A 190 -10.38 -18.49 -5.46
N ARG A 191 -9.14 -18.73 -5.86
CA ARG A 191 -8.04 -19.03 -4.93
C ARG A 191 -7.67 -17.82 -4.08
N ILE A 192 -7.71 -16.61 -4.63
CA ILE A 192 -7.46 -15.36 -3.89
C ILE A 192 -8.55 -15.17 -2.84
N THR A 193 -9.83 -15.39 -3.16
CA THR A 193 -10.93 -15.24 -2.19
C THR A 193 -10.81 -16.18 -0.99
N LYS A 194 -10.20 -17.36 -1.18
CA LYS A 194 -9.97 -18.33 -0.10
C LYS A 194 -8.77 -18.00 0.79
N ASN A 195 -7.78 -17.26 0.28
CA ASN A 195 -6.52 -16.99 0.97
C ASN A 195 -6.23 -15.49 1.15
N GLY A 196 -7.23 -14.65 1.03
CA GLY A 196 -7.16 -13.20 1.11
C GLY A 196 -8.48 -12.61 0.68
N ALA A 197 -8.46 -11.60 -0.19
CA ALA A 197 -9.69 -11.02 -0.73
C ALA A 197 -9.51 -10.45 -2.14
N VAL A 198 -10.59 -10.49 -2.91
CA VAL A 198 -10.79 -9.60 -4.04
C VAL A 198 -11.64 -8.43 -3.59
N MET A 199 -11.24 -7.21 -3.95
CA MET A 199 -11.79 -5.96 -3.44
C MET A 199 -12.08 -4.98 -4.58
N SER A 200 -13.09 -4.15 -4.41
CA SER A 200 -13.42 -3.08 -5.35
C SER A 200 -14.14 -1.92 -4.67
N GLU A 201 -13.89 -0.70 -5.14
CA GLU A 201 -14.74 0.45 -4.80
C GLU A 201 -15.99 0.54 -5.68
N PHE A 202 -16.01 -0.22 -6.76
CA PHE A 202 -17.15 -0.24 -7.67
C PHE A 202 -18.23 -1.23 -7.19
N PRO A 203 -19.52 -0.86 -7.26
CA PRO A 203 -20.60 -1.73 -6.85
C PRO A 203 -20.67 -3.00 -7.72
N PRO A 204 -21.26 -4.10 -7.19
CA PRO A 204 -21.57 -5.29 -7.98
C PRO A 204 -22.31 -4.94 -9.28
N GLY A 205 -22.06 -5.68 -10.35
CA GLY A 205 -22.58 -5.43 -11.69
C GLY A 205 -21.82 -4.38 -12.51
N THR A 206 -20.84 -3.68 -11.92
CA THR A 206 -20.03 -2.71 -12.65
C THR A 206 -19.10 -3.41 -13.64
N LYS A 207 -19.24 -3.09 -14.93
CA LYS A 207 -18.42 -3.65 -16.01
C LYS A 207 -16.95 -3.16 -15.96
N PRO A 208 -15.98 -3.94 -16.48
CA PRO A 208 -14.57 -3.55 -16.53
C PRO A 208 -14.31 -2.49 -17.61
N LEU A 209 -14.59 -1.24 -17.31
CA LEU A 209 -14.38 -0.11 -18.20
C LEU A 209 -12.91 0.37 -18.14
N LYS A 210 -12.38 0.82 -19.28
CA LYS A 210 -10.99 1.27 -19.40
C LYS A 210 -10.58 2.29 -18.32
N ASN A 211 -11.46 3.24 -18.04
CA ASN A 211 -11.21 4.34 -17.09
C ASN A 211 -11.18 3.88 -15.62
N ASN A 212 -11.74 2.73 -15.30
CA ASN A 212 -11.76 2.22 -13.92
C ASN A 212 -10.38 1.70 -13.48
N PHE A 213 -9.56 1.19 -14.40
CA PHE A 213 -8.26 0.59 -14.05
C PHE A 213 -7.25 1.60 -13.49
N PRO A 214 -7.04 2.79 -14.11
CA PRO A 214 -6.21 3.83 -13.51
C PRO A 214 -6.73 4.29 -12.15
N VAL A 215 -8.03 4.50 -12.01
CA VAL A 215 -8.66 4.91 -10.74
C VAL A 215 -8.40 3.87 -9.64
N ARG A 216 -8.55 2.58 -9.94
CA ARG A 216 -8.31 1.48 -9.02
C ARG A 216 -6.84 1.41 -8.57
N ASN A 217 -5.87 1.74 -9.43
CA ASN A 217 -4.44 1.57 -9.13
C ASN A 217 -3.98 2.32 -7.88
N ARG A 218 -4.61 3.46 -7.54
CA ARG A 218 -4.36 4.18 -6.28
C ARG A 218 -4.65 3.35 -5.03
N LEU A 219 -5.51 2.33 -5.14
CA LEU A 219 -5.86 1.45 -4.03
C LEU A 219 -4.83 0.32 -3.88
N ILE A 220 -4.23 -0.12 -4.98
CA ILE A 220 -3.14 -1.10 -4.94
C ILE A 220 -1.94 -0.50 -4.19
N SER A 221 -1.47 0.69 -4.59
CA SER A 221 -0.40 1.39 -3.88
C SER A 221 -0.83 1.80 -2.46
N GLY A 222 -2.09 2.22 -2.29
CA GLY A 222 -2.63 2.70 -1.02
C GLY A 222 -2.67 1.66 0.08
N LEU A 223 -2.89 0.38 -0.24
CA LEU A 223 -2.93 -0.70 0.76
C LEU A 223 -1.53 -1.17 1.20
N SER A 224 -0.47 -0.64 0.60
CA SER A 224 0.90 -1.10 0.82
C SER A 224 1.80 0.08 1.20
N LYS A 225 2.84 -0.18 1.99
CA LYS A 225 3.88 0.82 2.26
C LYS A 225 4.95 0.83 1.17
N ARG A 226 5.08 -0.28 0.46
CA ARG A 226 6.07 -0.50 -0.60
C ARG A 226 5.42 -1.01 -1.86
N VAL A 227 5.84 -0.47 -2.99
CA VAL A 227 5.33 -0.79 -4.32
C VAL A 227 6.47 -1.24 -5.21
N VAL A 228 6.38 -2.45 -5.73
CA VAL A 228 7.37 -3.06 -6.62
C VAL A 228 6.86 -3.04 -8.05
N ILE A 229 7.62 -2.41 -8.95
CA ILE A 229 7.38 -2.45 -10.39
C ILE A 229 8.36 -3.45 -11.00
N VAL A 230 7.85 -4.60 -11.46
CA VAL A 230 8.72 -5.69 -11.95
C VAL A 230 9.18 -5.44 -13.38
N GLU A 231 8.28 -5.14 -14.28
CA GLU A 231 8.57 -4.73 -15.65
C GLU A 231 7.60 -3.65 -16.10
N ALA A 232 8.09 -2.63 -16.79
CA ALA A 232 7.27 -1.58 -17.35
C ALA A 232 7.91 -1.00 -18.62
N ALA A 233 7.16 -0.96 -19.71
CA ALA A 233 7.50 -0.14 -20.84
C ALA A 233 7.33 1.36 -20.49
N GLU A 234 7.91 2.26 -21.27
CA GLU A 234 7.91 3.70 -21.01
C GLU A 234 6.51 4.33 -20.85
N LYS A 235 5.51 3.74 -21.52
CA LYS A 235 4.09 4.17 -21.45
C LYS A 235 3.20 3.11 -20.77
N SER A 236 3.74 2.38 -19.81
CA SER A 236 3.00 1.34 -19.12
C SER A 236 2.00 1.93 -18.11
N GLY A 237 0.79 1.32 -18.02
CA GLY A 237 -0.19 1.67 -16.99
C GLY A 237 0.29 1.36 -15.56
N SER A 238 1.30 0.52 -15.37
CA SER A 238 1.91 0.25 -14.07
C SER A 238 2.73 1.44 -13.55
N LEU A 239 3.20 2.34 -14.43
CA LEU A 239 3.86 3.58 -14.02
C LEU A 239 2.88 4.54 -13.33
N ILE A 240 1.60 4.52 -13.71
CA ILE A 240 0.54 5.27 -13.00
C ILE A 240 0.44 4.81 -11.54
N THR A 241 0.66 3.51 -11.27
CA THR A 241 0.68 3.01 -9.90
C THR A 241 1.93 3.50 -9.14
N ALA A 242 3.07 3.63 -9.82
CA ALA A 242 4.27 4.24 -9.24
C ALA A 242 4.05 5.73 -8.91
N ASP A 243 3.40 6.48 -9.80
CA ASP A 243 3.06 7.89 -9.55
C ASP A 243 2.14 8.02 -8.33
N PHE A 244 1.08 7.21 -8.23
CA PHE A 244 0.24 7.18 -7.02
C PHE A 244 1.00 6.78 -5.77
N ALA A 245 1.93 5.82 -5.86
CA ALA A 245 2.76 5.42 -4.73
C ALA A 245 3.57 6.61 -4.19
N LEU A 246 4.21 7.38 -5.07
CA LEU A 246 4.98 8.57 -4.71
C LEU A 246 4.08 9.66 -4.10
N GLU A 247 2.92 9.95 -4.71
CA GLU A 247 1.94 10.90 -4.17
C GLU A 247 1.43 10.50 -2.76
N GLN A 248 1.38 9.20 -2.48
CA GLN A 248 0.95 8.64 -1.20
C GLN A 248 2.10 8.49 -0.19
N GLY A 249 3.32 8.89 -0.52
CA GLY A 249 4.50 8.72 0.33
C GLY A 249 4.90 7.25 0.52
N ARG A 250 4.63 6.38 -0.47
CA ARG A 250 5.03 4.97 -0.47
C ARG A 250 6.39 4.81 -1.11
N GLU A 251 7.16 3.87 -0.61
CA GLU A 251 8.46 3.53 -1.19
C GLU A 251 8.26 2.76 -2.51
N VAL A 252 8.95 3.20 -3.56
CA VAL A 252 8.90 2.55 -4.87
C VAL A 252 10.20 1.80 -5.13
N TYR A 253 10.07 0.52 -5.45
CA TYR A 253 11.17 -0.37 -5.81
C TYR A 253 10.96 -0.94 -7.19
N VAL A 254 12.04 -1.26 -7.89
CA VAL A 254 11.98 -1.84 -9.24
C VAL A 254 13.01 -2.94 -9.42
N PHE A 255 12.68 -3.90 -10.26
CA PHE A 255 13.69 -4.81 -10.81
C PHE A 255 14.42 -4.09 -11.96
N PRO A 256 15.75 -4.07 -11.96
CA PRO A 256 16.53 -3.53 -13.06
C PRO A 256 16.43 -4.46 -14.28
N GLY A 257 16.56 -3.92 -15.46
CA GLY A 257 16.60 -4.70 -16.67
C GLY A 257 17.55 -4.13 -17.68
N ARG A 258 17.67 -4.78 -18.83
CA ARG A 258 18.59 -4.35 -19.89
C ARG A 258 18.18 -2.98 -20.43
N TYR A 259 19.16 -2.12 -20.75
CA TYR A 259 18.90 -0.77 -21.26
C TYR A 259 18.21 -0.77 -22.64
N ASP A 260 18.43 -1.83 -23.44
CA ASP A 260 17.87 -2.01 -24.78
C ASP A 260 16.52 -2.75 -24.80
N ASP A 261 16.07 -3.27 -23.64
CA ASP A 261 14.79 -3.97 -23.54
C ASP A 261 13.62 -2.97 -23.36
N PRO A 262 12.64 -2.96 -24.27
CA PRO A 262 11.47 -2.10 -24.17
C PRO A 262 10.67 -2.26 -22.86
N LEU A 263 10.62 -3.46 -22.25
CA LEU A 263 9.91 -3.73 -21.01
C LEU A 263 10.65 -3.24 -19.77
N SER A 264 11.93 -2.88 -19.91
CA SER A 264 12.77 -2.36 -18.82
C SER A 264 12.93 -0.84 -18.85
N ARG A 265 12.52 -0.16 -19.94
CA ARG A 265 12.70 1.29 -20.06
C ARG A 265 12.00 2.08 -18.98
N GLY A 266 10.77 1.68 -18.61
CA GLY A 266 10.00 2.34 -17.54
C GLY A 266 10.62 2.11 -16.16
N THR A 267 11.02 0.87 -15.83
CA THR A 267 11.67 0.57 -14.55
C THR A 267 13.04 1.22 -14.43
N ASN A 268 13.88 1.19 -15.49
CA ASN A 268 15.17 1.87 -15.50
C ASN A 268 15.03 3.40 -15.38
N LYS A 269 13.96 3.99 -15.93
CA LYS A 269 13.66 5.41 -15.74
C LYS A 269 13.28 5.72 -14.29
N LEU A 270 12.51 4.86 -13.62
CA LEU A 270 12.21 5.00 -12.19
C LEU A 270 13.47 4.90 -11.34
N ILE A 271 14.46 4.03 -11.68
CA ILE A 271 15.77 3.98 -11.01
C ILE A 271 16.47 5.35 -11.13
N TYR A 272 16.52 5.88 -12.34
CA TYR A 272 17.13 7.20 -12.57
C TYR A 272 16.43 8.32 -11.76
N GLN A 273 15.14 8.17 -11.46
CA GLN A 273 14.34 9.08 -10.66
C GLN A 273 14.44 8.84 -9.15
N GLY A 274 15.23 7.85 -8.70
CA GLY A 274 15.48 7.56 -7.29
C GLY A 274 14.68 6.40 -6.70
N ALA A 275 14.03 5.57 -7.53
CA ALA A 275 13.40 4.35 -7.03
C ALA A 275 14.46 3.36 -6.52
N GLY A 276 14.14 2.64 -5.45
CA GLY A 276 14.99 1.58 -4.91
C GLY A 276 15.17 0.44 -5.92
N VAL A 277 16.36 -0.15 -5.96
CA VAL A 277 16.67 -1.26 -6.87
C VAL A 277 16.63 -2.57 -6.12
N ILE A 278 15.88 -3.54 -6.63
CA ILE A 278 15.86 -4.91 -6.10
C ILE A 278 16.99 -5.68 -6.77
N LEU A 279 18.07 -5.94 -6.04
CA LEU A 279 19.22 -6.70 -6.51
C LEU A 279 18.91 -8.19 -6.50
N SER A 280 18.25 -8.67 -5.45
CA SER A 280 17.70 -10.02 -5.35
C SER A 280 16.41 -10.02 -4.50
N PRO A 281 15.49 -10.98 -4.70
CA PRO A 281 14.33 -11.16 -3.83
C PRO A 281 14.73 -11.38 -2.36
N GLU A 282 15.83 -12.12 -2.13
CA GLU A 282 16.33 -12.49 -0.81
C GLU A 282 16.80 -11.26 -0.02
N GLU A 283 17.61 -10.40 -0.63
CA GLU A 283 18.08 -9.15 -0.02
C GLU A 283 16.90 -8.24 0.29
N PHE A 284 16.02 -8.00 -0.68
CA PHE A 284 14.85 -7.15 -0.48
C PHE A 284 13.98 -7.62 0.70
N VAL A 285 13.69 -8.92 0.81
CA VAL A 285 12.89 -9.45 1.94
C VAL A 285 13.66 -9.40 3.25
N SER A 286 14.97 -9.65 3.23
CA SER A 286 15.83 -9.51 4.42
C SER A 286 15.81 -8.08 4.97
N ASP A 287 15.91 -7.08 4.09
CA ASP A 287 15.82 -5.66 4.48
C ASP A 287 14.45 -5.31 5.08
N LEU A 288 13.37 -5.82 4.49
CA LEU A 288 12.01 -5.63 5.04
C LEU A 288 11.88 -6.20 6.46
N LEU A 289 12.45 -7.37 6.72
CA LEU A 289 12.37 -8.03 8.02
C LEU A 289 13.23 -7.32 9.06
N SER A 290 14.42 -6.86 8.69
CA SER A 290 15.32 -6.12 9.58
C SER A 290 14.73 -4.78 10.04
N ILE A 291 14.04 -4.06 9.15
CA ILE A 291 13.30 -2.83 9.49
C ILE A 291 12.15 -3.14 10.48
N LYS A 292 11.45 -4.26 10.28
CA LYS A 292 10.34 -4.68 11.15
C LYS A 292 10.83 -5.00 12.57
N ASP A 293 11.95 -5.70 12.70
CA ASP A 293 12.54 -6.03 14.00
C ASP A 293 13.02 -4.76 14.73
N THR A 294 13.58 -3.81 13.99
CA THR A 294 13.96 -2.51 14.53
C THR A 294 12.75 -1.70 14.99
N ALA A 295 11.66 -1.66 14.21
CA ALA A 295 10.43 -0.95 14.57
C ALA A 295 9.72 -1.58 15.80
N LEU A 296 9.73 -2.90 15.94
CA LEU A 296 9.19 -3.59 17.11
C LEU A 296 10.00 -3.32 18.38
N SER A 297 11.32 -3.07 18.24
CA SER A 297 12.18 -2.69 19.37
C SER A 297 11.93 -1.25 19.85
N PHE A 298 11.35 -0.38 19.02
CA PHE A 298 10.99 1.00 19.41
C PHE A 298 9.62 1.13 20.11
N THR A 299 8.70 0.17 19.98
CA THR A 299 7.33 0.27 20.51
C THR A 299 7.10 -0.44 21.84
N GLY A 300 8.08 -1.08 22.43
CA GLY A 300 7.87 -1.80 23.67
C GLY A 300 9.08 -2.47 24.27
N GLY A 301 10.05 -1.72 24.69
CA GLY A 301 11.17 -2.29 25.44
C GLY A 301 12.48 -1.63 25.08
N THR A 302 13.14 -1.10 26.09
CA THR A 302 14.56 -0.74 26.07
C THR A 302 15.33 -1.55 25.03
N VAL A 303 15.97 -0.84 24.09
CA VAL A 303 16.99 -1.39 23.17
C VAL A 303 18.01 -2.17 23.98
N LYS A 304 17.82 -3.46 24.12
CA LYS A 304 18.76 -4.41 24.73
C LYS A 304 19.29 -5.32 23.63
N GLY A 305 20.26 -4.84 22.85
CA GLY A 305 20.79 -5.77 21.86
C GLY A 305 22.24 -5.56 21.47
N LYS A 306 22.68 -4.36 21.14
CA LYS A 306 24.06 -4.15 20.71
C LYS A 306 24.85 -3.09 21.48
N THR A 307 24.19 -2.23 22.24
CA THR A 307 24.83 -1.16 23.01
C THR A 307 25.11 -1.54 24.47
N ARG A 308 24.81 -2.76 24.90
CA ARG A 308 24.87 -3.19 26.33
C ARG A 308 26.27 -3.24 26.94
N ASN A 309 27.35 -3.06 26.15
CA ASN A 309 28.72 -3.03 26.62
C ASN A 309 29.56 -2.00 25.86
N LEU A 310 29.03 -0.82 25.56
CA LEU A 310 29.87 0.29 25.10
C LEU A 310 30.57 0.90 26.30
N GLU A 311 31.85 1.13 26.18
CA GLU A 311 32.59 1.96 27.14
C GLU A 311 32.10 3.41 27.06
N ASP A 312 32.30 4.21 28.10
CA ASP A 312 31.72 5.57 28.17
C ASP A 312 32.10 6.43 26.95
N ASP A 313 33.34 6.36 26.48
CA ASP A 313 33.79 7.07 25.26
C ASP A 313 33.08 6.59 23.99
N GLU A 314 32.87 5.27 23.84
CA GLU A 314 32.13 4.69 22.70
C GLU A 314 30.68 5.14 22.68
N ALA A 315 30.02 5.19 23.85
CA ALA A 315 28.65 5.64 23.98
C ALA A 315 28.50 7.13 23.58
N ILE A 316 29.43 7.97 24.01
CA ILE A 316 29.48 9.41 23.67
C ILE A 316 29.63 9.56 22.15
N VAL A 317 30.63 8.91 21.54
CA VAL A 317 30.91 8.98 20.11
C VAL A 317 29.72 8.46 19.31
N TYR A 318 29.17 7.31 19.71
CA TYR A 318 27.99 6.72 19.02
C TYR A 318 26.77 7.62 19.09
N SER A 319 26.56 8.35 20.19
CA SER A 319 25.44 9.29 20.32
C SER A 319 25.57 10.50 19.38
N CYS A 320 26.81 10.95 19.11
CA CYS A 320 27.08 12.09 18.23
C CYS A 320 27.10 11.73 16.73
N LEU A 321 27.20 10.45 16.37
CA LEU A 321 27.10 10.00 14.99
C LEU A 321 25.66 9.90 14.54
N ASP A 322 25.42 10.17 13.26
CA ASP A 322 24.15 9.98 12.56
C ASP A 322 24.40 9.33 11.19
N PHE A 323 23.43 9.39 10.27
CA PHE A 323 23.55 8.84 8.91
C PHE A 323 24.29 9.77 7.92
N TYR A 324 24.75 10.94 8.37
CA TYR A 324 25.57 11.85 7.56
C TYR A 324 27.04 11.71 7.96
N PRO A 325 27.97 11.66 6.99
CA PRO A 325 29.40 11.50 7.27
C PRO A 325 29.94 12.60 8.18
N LYS A 326 30.62 12.21 9.26
CA LYS A 326 31.30 13.12 10.18
C LYS A 326 32.76 12.78 10.31
N GLY A 327 33.63 13.77 10.09
CA GLY A 327 35.06 13.64 10.28
C GLY A 327 35.48 13.83 11.74
N PHE A 328 36.70 13.44 12.04
CA PHE A 328 37.27 13.54 13.40
C PHE A 328 37.23 14.95 13.99
N GLU A 329 37.44 16.02 13.21
CA GLU A 329 37.38 17.40 13.69
C GLU A 329 35.99 17.72 14.26
N ARG A 330 34.95 17.37 13.51
CA ARG A 330 33.56 17.60 13.92
C ARG A 330 33.21 16.76 15.13
N LEU A 331 33.56 15.47 15.11
CA LEU A 331 33.32 14.57 16.22
C LEU A 331 34.04 15.01 17.49
N SER A 332 35.31 15.49 17.39
CA SER A 332 36.05 16.03 18.53
C SER A 332 35.38 17.26 19.14
N THR A 333 34.82 18.13 18.30
CA THR A 333 34.08 19.31 18.75
C THR A 333 32.75 18.93 19.42
N GLU A 334 32.02 17.97 18.87
CA GLU A 334 30.69 17.54 19.38
C GLU A 334 30.82 16.67 20.65
N THR A 335 31.89 15.84 20.77
CA THR A 335 32.07 14.91 21.90
C THR A 335 32.89 15.52 23.03
N GLY A 336 33.79 16.50 22.74
CA GLY A 336 34.74 17.03 23.68
C GLY A 336 35.87 16.05 24.06
N LEU A 337 35.98 14.89 23.42
CA LEU A 337 36.97 13.88 23.72
C LEU A 337 38.35 14.23 23.14
N PRO A 338 39.43 13.86 23.82
CA PRO A 338 40.77 13.91 23.24
C PRO A 338 40.87 13.07 21.97
N LEU A 339 41.64 13.54 20.98
CA LEU A 339 41.71 12.90 19.66
C LEU A 339 42.09 11.42 19.71
N LEU A 340 42.96 11.00 20.58
CA LEU A 340 43.38 9.60 20.75
C LEU A 340 42.24 8.72 21.28
N SER A 341 41.46 9.18 22.27
CA SER A 341 40.28 8.51 22.79
C SER A 341 39.20 8.42 21.73
N LEU A 342 38.98 9.50 20.98
CA LEU A 342 38.00 9.55 19.88
C LEU A 342 38.33 8.53 18.78
N ILE A 343 39.56 8.51 18.29
CA ILE A 343 40.02 7.53 17.27
C ILE A 343 39.83 6.11 17.78
N SER A 344 40.25 5.84 19.02
CA SER A 344 40.13 4.51 19.65
C SER A 344 38.64 4.05 19.75
N ALA A 345 37.77 4.97 20.16
CA ALA A 345 36.34 4.70 20.26
C ALA A 345 35.68 4.44 18.89
N VAL A 346 36.01 5.27 17.87
CA VAL A 346 35.50 5.08 16.50
C VAL A 346 35.99 3.75 15.93
N MET A 347 37.25 3.38 16.09
CA MET A 347 37.77 2.10 15.58
C MET A 347 37.08 0.92 16.25
N ARG A 348 36.84 0.92 17.56
CA ARG A 348 36.11 -0.13 18.26
C ARG A 348 34.66 -0.19 17.82
N LEU A 349 34.00 0.92 17.53
CA LEU A 349 32.66 0.95 16.99
C LEU A 349 32.61 0.40 15.57
N CYS A 350 33.61 0.63 14.74
CA CYS A 350 33.74 0.01 13.41
C CYS A 350 33.95 -1.51 13.52
N ASP A 351 34.83 -1.99 14.42
CA ASP A 351 35.05 -3.42 14.64
C ASP A 351 33.79 -4.15 15.12
N ARG A 352 32.91 -3.45 15.84
CA ARG A 352 31.60 -3.96 16.27
C ARG A 352 30.52 -3.85 15.19
N GLY A 353 30.83 -3.27 14.02
CA GLY A 353 29.88 -3.06 12.93
C GLY A 353 28.75 -2.08 13.26
N LEU A 354 28.97 -1.16 14.20
CA LEU A 354 28.00 -0.13 14.59
C LEU A 354 28.24 1.20 13.84
N VAL A 355 29.44 1.37 13.30
CA VAL A 355 29.89 2.54 12.56
C VAL A 355 30.66 2.07 11.33
N MET A 356 30.53 2.80 10.24
CA MET A 356 31.21 2.52 8.98
C MET A 356 31.94 3.77 8.49
N GLU A 357 33.15 3.59 7.98
CA GLU A 357 33.88 4.63 7.24
C GLU A 357 33.33 4.70 5.82
N THR A 358 32.83 5.85 5.41
CA THR A 358 32.26 6.09 4.05
C THR A 358 33.28 6.73 3.11
N PHE A 359 34.06 7.66 3.63
CA PHE A 359 35.20 8.30 2.95
C PHE A 359 36.37 8.35 3.92
N LYS A 360 37.55 8.65 3.40
CA LYS A 360 38.76 8.72 4.24
C LYS A 360 38.55 9.62 5.46
N ASN A 361 38.56 9.02 6.65
CA ASN A 361 38.30 9.65 7.94
C ASN A 361 36.88 10.25 8.13
N GLU A 362 35.86 9.77 7.41
CA GLU A 362 34.47 10.15 7.61
C GLU A 362 33.61 8.93 7.97
N TYR A 363 32.86 9.04 9.04
CA TYR A 363 32.16 7.93 9.69
C TYR A 363 30.67 8.20 9.82
N VAL A 364 29.85 7.14 9.68
CA VAL A 364 28.38 7.15 9.83
C VAL A 364 27.93 6.00 10.72
N LYS A 365 26.75 6.12 11.32
CA LYS A 365 26.07 4.97 11.91
C LYS A 365 25.69 3.97 10.82
N VAL A 366 25.76 2.67 11.15
CA VAL A 366 25.30 1.57 10.30
C VAL A 366 23.86 1.21 10.68
#